data_c9b49ad5f5cd8ed26b69e268c421bc66
#
_entry.id   c9b49ad5f5cd8ed26b69e268c421bc66
#
_cell.length_a   1.000
_cell.length_b   1.000
_cell.length_c   1.000
_cell.angle_alpha   90.00
_cell.angle_beta   90.00
_cell.angle_gamma   90.00
#
_symmetry.space_group_name_H-M   'P 1'
#
loop_
_entity.id
_entity.type
_entity.pdbx_description
1 polymer ?
#
loop_
_entity_poly.entity_id
_entity_poly.type
_entity_poly.pdbx_seq_one_letter_code
_entity_poly.pdbx_strand_id
1 'polypeptide(L)'
;MTKKPAAKAAEEKMIVGIDLGTSRSAISASNGKRNWVDSYVGWPKDFIARKVVGKSLLVGKDALEHRLSLDLYRPLKNGVIKEGTARDEEAVKELIHHLITLVQSKK
;
A
#
# COMPACT_ATOMS: atom_id res chain seq x y z
N MET A 1 3.46 -4.58 39.90
CA MET A 1 3.58 -4.36 39.18
C MET A 1 3.17 -4.28 38.42
N THR A 2 2.95 -4.32 38.13
CA THR A 2 2.92 -4.34 37.28
C THR A 2 2.60 -3.62 36.50
N LYS A 3 2.27 -2.62 36.27
CA LYS A 3 2.23 -1.97 35.38
C LYS A 3 2.27 -2.43 34.15
N LYS A 4 2.12 -3.30 33.96
CA LYS A 4 2.32 -3.98 32.81
C LYS A 4 1.31 -3.89 31.77
N PRO A 5 0.01 -3.91 32.02
CA PRO A 5 -0.98 -3.80 30.97
C PRO A 5 -0.80 -2.55 30.13
N ALA A 6 -0.54 -1.45 30.77
CA ALA A 6 -0.33 -0.24 30.02
C ALA A 6 0.93 -0.30 29.19
N ALA A 7 1.96 -0.88 29.77
CA ALA A 7 3.20 -0.99 29.03
C ALA A 7 3.03 -1.90 27.83
N LYS A 8 2.25 -2.96 28.00
CA LYS A 8 2.00 -3.85 26.92
C LYS A 8 1.25 -3.19 25.80
N ALA A 9 0.23 -2.44 26.14
CA ALA A 9 -0.52 -1.75 25.11
C ALA A 9 0.38 -0.80 24.32
N ALA A 10 1.26 -0.10 25.01
CA ALA A 10 2.19 0.79 24.33
C ALA A 10 3.12 0.02 23.42
N GLU A 11 3.54 -1.15 23.86
CA GLU A 11 4.43 -1.96 23.04
C GLU A 11 3.76 -2.50 21.80
N GLU A 12 2.45 -2.64 21.85
CA GLU A 12 1.75 -3.14 20.70
C GLU A 12 1.53 -2.08 19.63
N LYS A 13 1.70 -0.83 19.98
CA LYS A 13 1.57 0.22 19.00
C LYS A 13 2.78 0.25 18.12
N MET A 14 2.54 0.32 16.84
CA MET A 14 3.60 0.43 15.87
C MET A 14 3.55 1.80 15.24
N ILE A 15 4.69 2.44 15.21
CA ILE A 15 4.80 3.74 14.59
C ILE A 15 5.47 3.55 13.25
N VAL A 16 4.90 4.13 12.21
CA VAL A 16 5.46 3.98 10.87
C VAL A 16 5.73 5.35 10.27
N GLY A 17 6.77 5.42 9.46
CA GLY A 17 7.06 6.57 8.64
C GLY A 17 6.87 6.17 7.20
N ILE A 18 6.11 6.95 6.45
CA ILE A 18 5.81 6.66 5.07
C ILE A 18 6.29 7.80 4.20
N ASP A 19 7.03 7.45 3.15
CA ASP A 19 7.51 8.39 2.16
C ASP A 19 6.81 8.06 0.85
N LEU A 20 5.80 8.86 0.51
CA LEU A 20 5.05 8.63 -0.72
C LEU A 20 5.72 9.36 -1.86
N GLY A 21 6.23 8.58 -2.81
CA GLY A 21 6.90 9.15 -3.98
C GLY A 21 6.13 8.88 -5.24
N THR A 22 6.47 9.62 -6.28
CA THR A 22 5.80 9.48 -7.57
C THR A 22 6.03 8.11 -8.20
N SER A 23 7.26 7.62 -8.16
CA SER A 23 7.60 6.32 -8.73
C SER A 23 7.62 5.22 -7.71
N ARG A 24 8.08 5.51 -6.51
CA ARG A 24 8.20 4.54 -5.42
C ARG A 24 7.72 5.13 -4.13
N SER A 25 7.19 4.29 -3.29
CA SER A 25 6.79 4.68 -1.95
C SER A 25 7.45 3.75 -0.97
N ALA A 26 7.90 4.28 0.14
CA ALA A 26 8.66 3.52 1.12
C ALA A 26 8.02 3.63 2.49
N ILE A 27 8.29 2.64 3.33
CA ILE A 27 7.81 2.63 4.69
C ILE A 27 8.90 2.09 5.60
N SER A 28 9.00 2.68 6.78
CA SER A 28 9.83 2.12 7.85
C SER A 28 8.99 2.10 9.11
N ALA A 29 9.23 1.12 9.95
CA ALA A 29 8.41 0.90 11.13
C ALA A 29 9.27 0.82 12.37
N SER A 30 8.64 1.11 13.50
CA SER A 30 9.34 1.08 14.79
C SER A 30 9.79 -0.31 15.18
N ASN A 31 9.27 -1.35 14.53
CA ASN A 31 9.71 -2.72 14.77
C ASN A 31 10.98 -3.07 13.99
N GLY A 32 11.55 -2.11 13.29
CA GLY A 32 12.79 -2.32 12.53
C GLY A 32 12.58 -2.74 11.09
N LYS A 33 11.36 -3.02 10.69
CA LYS A 33 11.11 -3.43 9.32
C LYS A 33 11.00 -2.23 8.39
N ARG A 34 11.42 -2.44 7.15
CA ARG A 34 11.38 -1.41 6.12
C ARG A 34 11.06 -2.09 4.82
N ASN A 35 10.39 -1.37 3.93
CA ASN A 35 10.11 -1.90 2.62
C ASN A 35 9.74 -0.75 1.69
N TRP A 36 9.57 -1.07 0.42
CA TRP A 36 9.13 -0.09 -0.56
C TRP A 36 8.41 -0.80 -1.68
N VAL A 37 7.60 -0.05 -2.41
CA VAL A 37 6.89 -0.57 -3.57
C VAL A 37 6.86 0.49 -4.64
N ASP A 38 6.67 0.05 -5.88
CA ASP A 38 6.39 1.01 -6.95
C ASP A 38 5.01 1.61 -6.70
N SER A 39 4.87 2.90 -6.97
CA SER A 39 3.65 3.64 -6.64
C SER A 39 2.58 3.46 -7.69
N TYR A 40 2.10 2.23 -7.82
CA TYR A 40 1.05 1.88 -8.78
C TYR A 40 0.01 1.01 -8.12
N VAL A 41 -1.25 1.25 -8.48
CA VAL A 41 -2.37 0.46 -7.99
C VAL A 41 -3.25 0.17 -9.19
N GLY A 42 -3.71 -1.06 -9.32
CA GLY A 42 -4.53 -1.43 -10.46
C GLY A 42 -5.67 -2.36 -10.10
N TRP A 43 -6.79 -2.15 -10.74
CA TRP A 43 -7.94 -3.03 -10.64
C TRP A 43 -8.18 -3.70 -11.99
N PRO A 44 -8.53 -4.99 -12.00
CA PRO A 44 -8.84 -5.64 -13.28
C PRO A 44 -9.88 -4.85 -14.04
N LYS A 45 -9.62 -4.66 -15.33
CA LYS A 45 -10.47 -3.79 -16.14
C LYS A 45 -11.82 -4.40 -16.47
N ASP A 46 -11.93 -5.74 -16.41
CA ASP A 46 -13.19 -6.41 -16.70
C ASP A 46 -13.18 -7.79 -16.08
N PHE A 47 -14.26 -8.52 -16.32
CA PHE A 47 -14.45 -9.84 -15.73
C PHE A 47 -13.39 -10.83 -16.18
N ILE A 48 -13.03 -10.80 -17.45
CA ILE A 48 -12.04 -11.72 -17.98
C ILE A 48 -10.68 -11.42 -17.37
N ALA A 49 -10.31 -10.15 -17.30
CA ALA A 49 -9.06 -9.74 -16.68
C ALA A 49 -9.01 -10.20 -15.22
N ARG A 50 -10.12 -10.08 -14.50
CA ARG A 50 -10.19 -10.52 -13.12
C ARG A 50 -9.87 -12.00 -12.99
N LYS A 51 -10.35 -12.80 -13.92
CA LYS A 51 -10.06 -14.22 -13.89
C LYS A 51 -8.61 -14.51 -14.21
N VAL A 52 -8.05 -13.80 -15.17
CA VAL A 52 -6.66 -13.99 -15.56
C VAL A 52 -5.72 -13.59 -14.43
N VAL A 53 -5.98 -12.45 -13.81
CA VAL A 53 -5.12 -11.91 -12.75
C VAL A 53 -5.29 -12.69 -11.46
N GLY A 54 -6.52 -13.13 -11.18
CA GLY A 54 -6.79 -13.92 -9.98
C GLY A 54 -6.97 -13.13 -8.72
N LYS A 55 -6.91 -11.79 -8.80
CA LYS A 55 -7.08 -10.93 -7.64
C LYS A 55 -7.92 -9.72 -8.05
N SER A 56 -8.52 -9.09 -7.06
CA SER A 56 -9.34 -7.92 -7.32
C SER A 56 -8.54 -6.62 -7.31
N LEU A 57 -7.28 -6.69 -6.90
CA LEU A 57 -6.44 -5.51 -6.76
C LEU A 57 -4.99 -5.93 -6.79
N LEU A 58 -4.18 -5.17 -7.50
CA LEU A 58 -2.74 -5.36 -7.51
C LEU A 58 -2.06 -4.04 -7.17
N VAL A 59 -0.93 -4.12 -6.47
CA VAL A 59 -0.19 -2.95 -6.04
C VAL A 59 1.27 -3.15 -6.39
N GLY A 60 1.93 -2.07 -6.80
CA GLY A 60 3.36 -2.07 -7.02
C GLY A 60 3.76 -2.78 -8.28
N LYS A 61 4.81 -3.57 -8.18
CA LYS A 61 5.38 -4.26 -9.34
C LYS A 61 4.38 -5.18 -10.00
N ASP A 62 3.56 -5.87 -9.20
CA ASP A 62 2.55 -6.76 -9.76
C ASP A 62 1.57 -5.99 -10.63
N ALA A 63 1.20 -4.79 -10.21
CA ALA A 63 0.30 -3.96 -11.01
C ALA A 63 0.96 -3.60 -12.33
N LEU A 64 2.24 -3.25 -12.29
CA LEU A 64 2.96 -2.93 -13.52
C LEU A 64 3.06 -4.12 -14.45
N GLU A 65 3.32 -5.28 -13.91
CA GLU A 65 3.47 -6.48 -14.73
C GLU A 65 2.18 -6.89 -15.41
N HIS A 66 1.06 -6.57 -14.80
CA HIS A 66 -0.24 -6.92 -15.35
C HIS A 66 -0.98 -5.71 -15.92
N ARG A 67 -0.26 -4.65 -16.23
CA ARG A 67 -0.88 -3.37 -16.56
C ARG A 67 -1.87 -3.44 -17.73
N LEU A 68 -1.65 -4.34 -18.65
CA LEU A 68 -2.54 -4.44 -19.81
C LEU A 68 -3.91 -5.01 -19.44
N SER A 69 -4.00 -5.68 -18.31
CA SER A 69 -5.26 -6.25 -17.82
C SER A 69 -5.91 -5.39 -16.77
N LEU A 70 -5.31 -4.25 -16.44
CA LEU A 70 -5.75 -3.44 -15.30
C LEU A 70 -6.10 -2.02 -15.73
N ASP A 71 -6.99 -1.43 -14.94
CA ASP A 71 -7.11 0.01 -14.90
C ASP A 71 -6.05 0.46 -13.91
N LEU A 72 -4.98 1.03 -14.42
CA LEU A 72 -3.79 1.32 -13.63
C LEU A 72 -3.79 2.77 -13.17
N TYR A 73 -3.51 2.97 -11.89
CA TYR A 73 -3.47 4.29 -11.29
C TYR A 73 -2.11 4.57 -10.69
N ARG A 74 -1.64 5.79 -10.85
CA ARG A 74 -0.47 6.30 -10.16
C ARG A 74 -0.99 7.32 -9.15
N PRO A 75 -1.05 6.94 -7.89
CA PRO A 75 -1.68 7.83 -6.91
C PRO A 75 -1.03 9.19 -6.74
N LEU A 76 0.28 9.28 -7.06
CA LEU A 76 1.00 10.54 -6.90
C LEU A 76 1.52 11.04 -8.22
N LYS A 77 1.48 12.38 -8.37
CA LYS A 77 2.03 13.03 -9.53
C LYS A 77 2.97 14.12 -9.02
N ASN A 78 4.24 14.02 -9.41
CA ASN A 78 5.26 14.97 -8.96
C ASN A 78 5.29 15.07 -7.43
N GLY A 79 5.12 13.92 -6.77
CA GLY A 79 5.17 13.90 -5.31
C GLY A 79 3.93 14.40 -4.61
N VAL A 80 2.87 14.70 -5.36
CA VAL A 80 1.63 15.22 -4.79
C VAL A 80 0.50 14.23 -5.07
N ILE A 81 -0.37 14.04 -4.07
CA ILE A 81 -1.50 13.14 -4.23
C ILE A 81 -2.44 13.72 -5.29
N LYS A 82 -2.80 12.88 -6.25
CA LYS A 82 -3.71 13.29 -7.30
C LYS A 82 -5.12 13.44 -6.74
N GLU A 83 -5.76 14.51 -7.14
CA GLU A 83 -7.16 14.71 -6.84
C GLU A 83 -7.94 14.53 -8.12
N GLY A 84 -9.08 13.94 -8.01
CA GLY A 84 -9.87 13.73 -9.21
C GLY A 84 -11.04 12.86 -8.89
N THR A 85 -10.94 11.59 -9.20
CA THR A 85 -12.06 10.69 -9.02
C THR A 85 -11.97 9.99 -7.68
N ALA A 86 -13.10 9.36 -7.31
CA ALA A 86 -13.11 8.53 -6.11
C ALA A 86 -12.10 7.40 -6.22
N ARG A 87 -11.84 6.92 -7.44
CA ARG A 87 -10.88 5.85 -7.64
C ARG A 87 -9.46 6.33 -7.38
N ASP A 88 -9.15 7.59 -7.69
CA ASP A 88 -7.83 8.13 -7.37
C ASP A 88 -7.62 8.14 -5.85
N GLU A 89 -8.64 8.53 -5.10
CA GLU A 89 -8.53 8.52 -3.63
C GLU A 89 -8.39 7.11 -3.11
N GLU A 90 -9.14 6.19 -3.68
CA GLU A 90 -9.06 4.80 -3.28
C GLU A 90 -7.66 4.23 -3.53
N ALA A 91 -7.06 4.63 -4.65
CA ALA A 91 -5.72 4.15 -4.99
C ALA A 91 -4.70 4.58 -3.93
N VAL A 92 -4.80 5.81 -3.43
CA VAL A 92 -3.90 6.26 -2.37
C VAL A 92 -4.08 5.41 -1.12
N LYS A 93 -5.34 5.17 -0.75
CA LYS A 93 -5.62 4.36 0.45
C LYS A 93 -5.08 2.96 0.31
N GLU A 94 -5.26 2.35 -0.86
CA GLU A 94 -4.78 0.99 -1.07
C GLU A 94 -3.26 0.92 -1.06
N LEU A 95 -2.60 1.94 -1.62
CA LEU A 95 -1.16 1.98 -1.59
C LEU A 95 -0.64 2.04 -0.16
N ILE A 96 -1.22 2.93 0.64
CA ILE A 96 -0.82 3.08 2.03
C ILE A 96 -1.10 1.80 2.81
N HIS A 97 -2.27 1.22 2.62
CA HIS A 97 -2.63 -0.01 3.29
C HIS A 97 -1.65 -1.13 2.95
N HIS A 98 -1.30 -1.24 1.68
CA HIS A 98 -0.35 -2.26 1.24
C HIS A 98 1.01 -2.07 1.91
N LEU A 99 1.49 -0.83 1.97
CA LEU A 99 2.76 -0.55 2.62
C LEU A 99 2.74 -0.98 4.08
N ILE A 100 1.64 -0.68 4.77
CA ILE A 100 1.54 -1.04 6.19
C ILE A 100 1.60 -2.55 6.36
N THR A 101 0.94 -3.31 5.48
CA THR A 101 0.98 -4.77 5.60
C THR A 101 2.39 -5.32 5.44
N LEU A 102 3.25 -4.64 4.67
CA LEU A 102 4.60 -5.12 4.43
C LEU A 102 5.49 -5.07 5.66
N VAL A 103 5.15 -4.23 6.64
CA VAL A 103 5.96 -4.12 7.84
C VAL A 103 5.26 -4.64 9.09
N GLN A 104 4.05 -5.18 8.95
CA GLN A 104 3.36 -5.75 10.09
C GLN A 104 4.03 -7.04 10.53
N SER A 105 4.02 -7.26 11.83
CA SER A 105 4.54 -8.51 12.36
C SER A 105 3.55 -9.62 12.12
N LYS A 106 4.07 -10.77 11.76
CA LYS A 106 3.21 -11.93 11.68
C LYS A 106 3.23 -12.64 12.97
N LYS A 107 2.13 -13.18 13.30
CA LYS A 107 2.14 -13.87 14.54
C LYS A 107 1.95 -15.31 14.40
#